data_7f5e1bf23a762910af4f1dcd3870190c
#
_entry.id   7f5e1bf23a762910af4f1dcd3870190c
#
_cell.length_a   1.000
_cell.length_b   1.000
_cell.length_c   1.000
_cell.angle_alpha   90.00
_cell.angle_beta   90.00
_cell.angle_gamma   90.00
#
_symmetry.space_group_name_H-M   'P 1'
#
loop_
_entity.id
_entity.type
_entity.pdbx_description
1 polymer ?
#
loop_
_entity_poly.entity_id
_entity_poly.type
_entity_poly.pdbx_seq_one_letter_code
_entity_poly.pdbx_strand_id
1 'polypeptide(L)'
;LAFLRIDLSKSTQLSFGKLCADWGGFEFDFNPIDILTYNDIIEYADNFLVGAGVSHNFDDGKNSISFQVLNSRTKTYEEQYGSSAPPSINPSEFPLALVANWRGSFFDGKFETTYSYSFFNEAQGAHMNYFALGNKFKAKNFVLYYDFQYSDEGLDRKGIVSSIISSQYPYAAQNALYVENWVRAEYLVAPKINLLLTVMNSNHSWKDNPDPNG
;
A
#
# COMPACT_ATOMS: atom_id res chain seq x y z
N LEU A 1 -3.76 -9.89 15.68
CA LEU A 1 -2.94 -10.60 14.69
C LEU A 1 -2.56 -11.97 15.25
N ALA A 2 -2.80 -13.03 14.50
CA ALA A 2 -2.35 -14.38 14.85
C ALA A 2 -1.50 -14.91 13.69
N PHE A 3 -0.21 -15.02 13.90
CA PHE A 3 0.71 -15.58 12.93
C PHE A 3 1.83 -16.36 13.61
N LEU A 4 2.38 -17.31 12.88
CA LEU A 4 3.57 -18.07 13.23
C LEU A 4 4.75 -17.52 12.45
N ARG A 5 5.89 -17.33 13.12
CA ARG A 5 7.17 -16.97 12.50
C ARG A 5 8.18 -18.07 12.77
N ILE A 6 8.92 -18.45 11.75
CA ILE A 6 9.97 -19.46 11.80
C ILE A 6 11.26 -18.85 11.25
N ASP A 7 12.30 -18.80 12.05
CA ASP A 7 13.63 -18.39 11.62
C ASP A 7 14.34 -19.56 10.96
N LEU A 8 14.50 -19.53 9.64
CA LEU A 8 15.28 -20.53 8.90
C LEU A 8 16.78 -20.30 9.06
N SER A 9 17.18 -19.05 9.23
CA SER A 9 18.56 -18.64 9.51
C SER A 9 18.55 -17.30 10.26
N LYS A 10 19.74 -16.75 10.57
CA LYS A 10 19.84 -15.39 11.14
C LYS A 10 19.31 -14.30 10.23
N SER A 11 19.25 -14.56 8.92
CA SER A 11 18.85 -13.58 7.91
C SER A 11 17.54 -13.92 7.19
N THR A 12 16.99 -15.11 7.34
CA THR A 12 15.81 -15.57 6.61
C THR A 12 14.71 -16.03 7.54
N GLN A 13 13.51 -15.50 7.36
CA GLN A 13 12.32 -15.82 8.14
C GLN A 13 11.16 -16.24 7.24
N LEU A 14 10.37 -17.21 7.71
CA LEU A 14 9.05 -17.53 7.16
C LEU A 14 7.97 -17.05 8.11
N SER A 15 6.86 -16.61 7.57
CA SER A 15 5.68 -16.20 8.34
C SER A 15 4.42 -16.82 7.75
N PHE A 16 3.50 -17.26 8.62
CA PHE A 16 2.23 -17.89 8.24
C PHE A 16 1.11 -17.38 9.13
N GLY A 17 -0.06 -17.14 8.58
CA GLY A 17 -1.24 -16.70 9.33
C GLY A 17 -1.80 -15.39 8.86
N LYS A 18 -2.40 -14.60 9.75
CA LYS A 18 -2.88 -13.26 9.42
C LYS A 18 -1.72 -12.27 9.49
N LEU A 19 -1.20 -11.91 8.32
CA LEU A 19 -0.03 -11.06 8.13
C LEU A 19 -0.46 -9.65 7.72
N CYS A 20 0.36 -8.66 8.07
CA CYS A 20 0.32 -7.36 7.41
C CYS A 20 0.97 -7.51 6.03
N ALA A 21 0.34 -7.04 4.98
CA ALA A 21 0.97 -6.94 3.68
C ALA A 21 2.18 -5.99 3.77
N ASP A 22 3.36 -6.47 3.40
CA ASP A 22 4.60 -5.69 3.42
C ASP A 22 4.68 -4.82 2.15
N TRP A 23 3.77 -3.86 2.09
CA TRP A 23 3.60 -2.96 0.96
C TRP A 23 3.45 -1.52 1.46
N GLY A 24 3.94 -0.55 0.69
CA GLY A 24 3.83 0.88 0.97
C GLY A 24 5.19 1.55 1.10
N GLY A 25 5.17 2.87 1.31
CA GLY A 25 6.33 3.70 1.58
C GLY A 25 6.64 3.82 3.08
N PHE A 26 7.35 4.89 3.43
CA PHE A 26 7.66 5.20 4.83
C PHE A 26 6.46 5.70 5.64
N GLU A 27 5.45 6.25 4.97
CA GLU A 27 4.20 6.65 5.61
C GLU A 27 3.59 5.48 6.40
N PHE A 28 3.66 4.27 5.86
CA PHE A 28 3.16 3.06 6.50
C PHE A 28 3.91 2.66 7.79
N ASP A 29 5.15 3.08 7.93
CA ASP A 29 5.98 2.78 9.12
C ASP A 29 5.65 3.69 10.32
N PHE A 30 4.86 4.75 10.14
CA PHE A 30 4.50 5.67 11.21
C PHE A 30 3.38 5.14 12.11
N ASN A 31 3.44 5.52 13.37
CA ASN A 31 2.32 5.30 14.28
C ASN A 31 1.14 6.19 13.84
N PRO A 32 -0.11 5.69 13.82
CA PRO A 32 -1.30 6.48 13.51
C PRO A 32 -1.46 7.78 14.33
N ILE A 33 -0.88 7.85 15.52
CA ILE A 33 -0.89 9.07 16.36
C ILE A 33 0.01 10.16 15.76
N ASP A 34 1.04 9.79 15.01
CA ASP A 34 2.04 10.71 14.46
C ASP A 34 1.69 11.21 13.06
N ILE A 35 0.60 10.71 12.46
CA ILE A 35 0.11 11.08 11.14
C ILE A 35 -1.34 11.59 11.26
N LEU A 36 -1.60 12.77 10.69
CA LEU A 36 -2.95 13.35 10.67
C LEU A 36 -3.84 12.68 9.63
N THR A 37 -3.26 12.26 8.51
CA THR A 37 -3.95 11.55 7.43
C THR A 37 -2.96 10.71 6.64
N TYR A 38 -3.40 9.54 6.21
CA TYR A 38 -2.67 8.66 5.30
C TYR A 38 -3.08 8.93 3.85
N ASN A 39 -2.22 8.54 2.91
CA ASN A 39 -2.63 8.41 1.52
C ASN A 39 -3.81 7.43 1.39
N ASP A 40 -4.72 7.71 0.47
CA ASP A 40 -5.93 6.90 0.26
C ASP A 40 -5.60 5.44 -0.06
N ILE A 41 -4.48 5.19 -0.76
CA ILE A 41 -4.04 3.83 -1.09
C ILE A 41 -3.72 3.01 0.16
N ILE A 42 -3.10 3.62 1.20
CA ILE A 42 -2.82 2.93 2.46
C ILE A 42 -4.08 2.83 3.31
N GLU A 43 -4.85 3.90 3.43
CA GLU A 43 -6.00 3.98 4.34
C GLU A 43 -7.08 2.96 3.99
N TYR A 44 -7.38 2.81 2.70
CA TYR A 44 -8.44 1.93 2.24
C TYR A 44 -7.95 0.55 1.78
N ALA A 45 -6.65 0.31 1.70
CA ALA A 45 -6.12 -1.02 1.45
C ALA A 45 -6.33 -1.92 2.67
N ASP A 46 -6.92 -3.10 2.49
CA ASP A 46 -7.01 -4.12 3.55
C ASP A 46 -5.66 -4.83 3.66
N ASN A 47 -4.83 -4.34 4.56
CA ASN A 47 -3.44 -4.78 4.69
C ASN A 47 -3.26 -6.01 5.60
N PHE A 48 -4.33 -6.48 6.25
CA PHE A 48 -4.26 -7.64 7.15
C PHE A 48 -4.89 -8.87 6.51
N LEU A 49 -4.10 -9.63 5.78
CA LEU A 49 -4.52 -10.76 4.97
C LEU A 49 -3.95 -12.09 5.48
N VAL A 50 -4.62 -13.19 5.18
CA VAL A 50 -4.18 -14.53 5.59
C VAL A 50 -3.32 -15.15 4.50
N GLY A 51 -2.15 -15.68 4.88
CA GLY A 51 -1.27 -16.35 3.93
C GLY A 51 0.10 -16.68 4.49
N ALA A 52 1.09 -16.63 3.62
CA ALA A 52 2.47 -16.95 3.93
C ALA A 52 3.40 -15.89 3.33
N GLY A 53 4.55 -15.71 3.97
CA GLY A 53 5.59 -14.81 3.48
C GLY A 53 6.98 -15.30 3.83
N VAL A 54 7.95 -14.87 3.06
CA VAL A 54 9.38 -15.03 3.31
C VAL A 54 10.02 -13.66 3.31
N SER A 55 10.96 -13.42 4.23
CA SER A 55 11.82 -12.25 4.23
C SER A 55 13.28 -12.65 4.37
N HIS A 56 14.16 -11.90 3.73
CA HIS A 56 15.60 -12.11 3.79
C HIS A 56 16.33 -10.78 3.95
N ASN A 57 17.25 -10.72 4.91
CA ASN A 57 18.15 -9.58 5.14
C ASN A 57 19.51 -9.88 4.55
N PHE A 58 20.04 -8.97 3.76
CA PHE A 58 21.38 -9.00 3.19
C PHE A 58 22.30 -8.03 3.95
N ASP A 59 23.61 -8.21 3.81
CA ASP A 59 24.62 -7.25 4.22
C ASP A 59 24.41 -6.65 5.62
N ASP A 60 24.29 -7.49 6.62
CA ASP A 60 24.05 -7.09 8.01
C ASP A 60 22.80 -6.20 8.22
N GLY A 61 21.78 -6.41 7.38
CA GLY A 61 20.50 -5.71 7.47
C GLY A 61 20.45 -4.37 6.72
N LYS A 62 21.45 -4.05 5.91
CA LYS A 62 21.39 -2.85 5.06
C LYS A 62 20.40 -2.96 3.91
N ASN A 63 20.17 -4.19 3.45
CA ASN A 63 19.19 -4.49 2.41
C ASN A 63 18.30 -5.63 2.88
N SER A 64 17.04 -5.56 2.52
CA SER A 64 16.09 -6.65 2.74
C SER A 64 15.14 -6.81 1.57
N ILE A 65 14.68 -8.03 1.38
CA ILE A 65 13.61 -8.37 0.44
C ILE A 65 12.56 -9.20 1.15
N SER A 66 11.31 -8.97 0.84
CA SER A 66 10.22 -9.83 1.26
C SER A 66 9.33 -10.21 0.08
N PHE A 67 8.70 -11.37 0.20
CA PHE A 67 7.68 -11.83 -0.73
C PHE A 67 6.56 -12.52 0.06
N GLN A 68 5.31 -12.20 -0.28
CA GLN A 68 4.14 -12.76 0.37
C GLN A 68 3.13 -13.26 -0.66
N VAL A 69 2.46 -14.35 -0.31
CA VAL A 69 1.27 -14.88 -1.01
C VAL A 69 0.13 -14.90 -0.01
N LEU A 70 -0.88 -14.09 -0.25
CA LEU A 70 -1.94 -13.83 0.70
C LEU A 70 -3.31 -14.06 0.04
N ASN A 71 -4.33 -14.34 0.84
CA ASN A 71 -5.71 -14.29 0.37
C ASN A 71 -6.14 -12.83 0.28
N SER A 72 -6.43 -12.35 -0.90
CA SER A 72 -6.72 -10.93 -1.16
C SER A 72 -8.12 -10.49 -0.73
N ARG A 73 -9.04 -11.44 -0.50
CA ARG A 73 -10.42 -11.14 -0.14
C ARG A 73 -10.87 -11.93 1.08
N THR A 74 -11.25 -11.22 2.12
CA THR A 74 -11.76 -11.78 3.37
C THR A 74 -13.22 -11.45 3.64
N LYS A 75 -13.86 -10.68 2.76
CA LYS A 75 -15.24 -10.19 2.85
C LYS A 75 -16.02 -10.53 1.59
N THR A 76 -17.34 -10.29 1.61
CA THR A 76 -18.14 -10.33 0.41
C THR A 76 -17.73 -9.21 -0.55
N TYR A 77 -18.17 -9.29 -1.80
CA TYR A 77 -17.83 -8.28 -2.80
C TYR A 77 -18.33 -6.89 -2.41
N GLU A 78 -19.57 -6.80 -1.95
CA GLU A 78 -20.18 -5.53 -1.51
C GLU A 78 -19.50 -4.96 -0.26
N GLU A 79 -19.14 -5.82 0.71
CA GLU A 79 -18.43 -5.39 1.91
C GLU A 79 -17.00 -4.94 1.60
N GLN A 80 -16.38 -5.49 0.54
CA GLN A 80 -15.02 -5.16 0.14
C GLN A 80 -14.95 -3.84 -0.63
N TYR A 81 -15.88 -3.61 -1.54
CA TYR A 81 -15.85 -2.49 -2.48
C TYR A 81 -16.82 -1.36 -2.12
N GLY A 82 -17.66 -1.53 -1.12
CA GLY A 82 -18.69 -0.54 -0.75
C GLY A 82 -19.81 -0.36 -1.80
N SER A 83 -19.70 -1.05 -2.94
CA SER A 83 -20.65 -1.03 -4.05
C SER A 83 -20.74 -2.42 -4.66
N SER A 84 -21.89 -2.77 -5.24
CA SER A 84 -22.06 -4.04 -5.95
C SER A 84 -21.13 -4.10 -7.15
N ALA A 85 -20.56 -5.28 -7.42
CA ALA A 85 -19.80 -5.47 -8.65
C ALA A 85 -20.71 -5.34 -9.87
N PRO A 86 -20.18 -4.82 -11.01
CA PRO A 86 -20.89 -4.86 -12.28
C PRO A 86 -21.33 -6.30 -12.63
N PRO A 87 -22.51 -6.51 -13.23
CA PRO A 87 -23.01 -7.86 -13.58
C PRO A 87 -22.07 -8.64 -14.52
N SER A 88 -21.20 -7.95 -15.25
CA SER A 88 -20.19 -8.54 -16.13
C SER A 88 -18.95 -9.05 -15.40
N ILE A 89 -18.78 -8.73 -14.14
CA ILE A 89 -17.58 -9.06 -13.34
C ILE A 89 -17.92 -10.16 -12.33
N ASN A 90 -17.27 -11.30 -12.47
CA ASN A 90 -17.38 -12.39 -11.51
C ASN A 90 -16.24 -12.32 -10.47
N PRO A 91 -16.49 -12.67 -9.21
CA PRO A 91 -15.43 -12.86 -8.24
C PRO A 91 -14.42 -13.89 -8.72
N SER A 92 -13.14 -13.71 -8.39
CA SER A 92 -12.13 -14.73 -8.61
C SER A 92 -12.43 -15.98 -7.76
N GLU A 93 -12.27 -17.16 -8.33
CA GLU A 93 -12.34 -18.42 -7.59
C GLU A 93 -11.17 -18.57 -6.61
N PHE A 94 -10.02 -17.97 -6.96
CA PHE A 94 -8.80 -17.94 -6.15
C PHE A 94 -8.36 -16.48 -5.92
N PRO A 95 -8.97 -15.79 -4.95
CA PRO A 95 -8.63 -14.40 -4.66
C PRO A 95 -7.26 -14.35 -3.95
N LEU A 96 -6.21 -14.09 -4.71
CA LEU A 96 -4.83 -13.99 -4.21
C LEU A 96 -4.29 -12.58 -4.31
N ALA A 97 -3.46 -12.22 -3.33
CA ALA A 97 -2.53 -11.10 -3.39
C ALA A 97 -1.09 -11.62 -3.41
N LEU A 98 -0.29 -11.09 -4.31
CA LEU A 98 1.16 -11.26 -4.34
C LEU A 98 1.78 -9.93 -3.93
N VAL A 99 2.66 -9.96 -2.92
CA VAL A 99 3.32 -8.76 -2.42
C VAL A 99 4.81 -8.97 -2.45
N ALA A 100 5.54 -8.02 -3.02
CA ALA A 100 7.00 -7.98 -3.01
C ALA A 100 7.46 -6.62 -2.49
N ASN A 101 8.46 -6.61 -1.61
CA ASN A 101 9.05 -5.40 -1.07
C ASN A 101 10.58 -5.55 -1.04
N TRP A 102 11.28 -4.49 -1.40
CA TRP A 102 12.72 -4.34 -1.17
C TRP A 102 12.97 -3.06 -0.39
N ARG A 103 13.82 -3.14 0.63
CA ARG A 103 14.27 -1.98 1.41
C ARG A 103 15.78 -1.91 1.39
N GLY A 104 16.31 -0.70 1.24
CA GLY A 104 17.75 -0.43 1.22
C GLY A 104 18.13 0.72 2.14
N SER A 105 19.32 0.61 2.75
CA SER A 105 19.92 1.64 3.60
C SER A 105 21.33 1.94 3.13
N PHE A 106 21.63 3.21 2.85
CA PHE A 106 22.86 3.67 2.23
C PHE A 106 23.48 4.81 3.05
N PHE A 107 24.78 5.03 2.85
CA PHE A 107 25.51 6.13 3.48
C PHE A 107 25.36 6.16 5.02
N ASP A 108 25.57 5.00 5.66
CA ASP A 108 25.42 4.82 7.10
C ASP A 108 24.03 5.24 7.63
N GLY A 109 22.97 4.87 6.89
CA GLY A 109 21.58 5.14 7.26
C GLY A 109 21.11 6.58 7.01
N LYS A 110 21.90 7.38 6.27
CA LYS A 110 21.50 8.74 5.89
C LYS A 110 20.48 8.76 4.76
N PHE A 111 20.46 7.72 3.93
CA PHE A 111 19.47 7.52 2.89
C PHE A 111 18.90 6.11 3.02
N GLU A 112 17.60 6.03 3.17
CA GLU A 112 16.84 4.79 3.17
C GLU A 112 15.81 4.85 2.04
N THR A 113 15.56 3.73 1.39
CA THR A 113 14.55 3.64 0.32
C THR A 113 13.81 2.33 0.38
N THR A 114 12.56 2.32 -0.09
CA THR A 114 11.73 1.13 -0.23
C THR A 114 11.04 1.12 -1.57
N TYR A 115 10.94 -0.05 -2.17
CA TYR A 115 10.16 -0.30 -3.38
C TYR A 115 9.25 -1.47 -3.11
N SER A 116 7.97 -1.30 -3.31
CA SER A 116 7.01 -2.38 -3.16
C SER A 116 6.05 -2.47 -4.34
N TYR A 117 5.64 -3.69 -4.60
CA TYR A 117 4.65 -4.01 -5.61
C TYR A 117 3.66 -5.01 -5.04
N SER A 118 2.38 -4.80 -5.33
CA SER A 118 1.33 -5.76 -5.01
C SER A 118 0.42 -5.98 -6.21
N PHE A 119 0.08 -7.23 -6.42
CA PHE A 119 -0.89 -7.67 -7.41
C PHE A 119 -2.05 -8.36 -6.70
N PHE A 120 -3.29 -8.00 -7.03
CA PHE A 120 -4.49 -8.61 -6.49
C PHE A 120 -5.34 -9.23 -7.60
N ASN A 121 -5.70 -10.50 -7.42
CA ASN A 121 -6.59 -11.25 -8.29
C ASN A 121 -7.92 -11.49 -7.58
N GLU A 122 -8.73 -10.46 -7.41
CA GLU A 122 -10.00 -10.54 -6.69
C GLU A 122 -11.21 -10.73 -7.61
N ALA A 123 -11.07 -10.37 -8.88
CA ALA A 123 -12.13 -10.44 -9.88
C ALA A 123 -11.62 -11.03 -11.19
N GLN A 124 -12.46 -11.78 -11.87
CA GLN A 124 -12.14 -12.36 -13.18
C GLN A 124 -12.01 -11.25 -14.22
N GLY A 125 -10.81 -11.13 -14.83
CA GLY A 125 -10.51 -10.12 -15.84
C GLY A 125 -10.31 -8.70 -15.32
N ALA A 126 -10.36 -8.48 -14.00
CA ALA A 126 -10.16 -7.17 -13.37
C ALA A 126 -9.09 -7.29 -12.27
N HIS A 127 -7.83 -7.13 -12.64
CA HIS A 127 -6.70 -7.19 -11.72
C HIS A 127 -6.38 -5.81 -11.16
N MET A 128 -5.85 -5.78 -9.94
CA MET A 128 -5.37 -4.56 -9.30
C MET A 128 -3.86 -4.64 -9.15
N ASN A 129 -3.18 -3.55 -9.51
CA ASN A 129 -1.74 -3.42 -9.41
C ASN A 129 -1.41 -2.20 -8.55
N TYR A 130 -0.60 -2.40 -7.53
CA TYR A 130 -0.15 -1.35 -6.61
C TYR A 130 1.36 -1.25 -6.67
N PHE A 131 1.86 -0.06 -6.76
CA PHE A 131 3.29 0.24 -6.69
C PHE A 131 3.53 1.35 -5.67
N ALA A 132 4.54 1.20 -4.84
CA ALA A 132 5.00 2.25 -3.94
C ALA A 132 6.51 2.40 -3.98
N LEU A 133 6.95 3.65 -3.91
CA LEU A 133 8.33 4.07 -3.77
C LEU A 133 8.40 4.99 -2.55
N GLY A 134 9.22 4.65 -1.57
CA GLY A 134 9.51 5.51 -0.43
C GLY A 134 10.97 5.88 -0.40
N ASN A 135 11.28 7.14 -0.03
CA ASN A 135 12.62 7.63 0.20
C ASN A 135 12.67 8.41 1.50
N LYS A 136 13.72 8.20 2.28
CA LYS A 136 13.98 8.90 3.53
C LYS A 136 15.41 9.38 3.56
N PHE A 137 15.58 10.66 3.77
CA PHE A 137 16.88 11.31 3.90
C PHE A 137 17.05 11.87 5.31
N LYS A 138 18.19 11.61 5.94
CA LYS A 138 18.55 12.07 7.29
C LYS A 138 19.80 12.92 7.26
N ALA A 139 19.73 14.11 7.82
CA ALA A 139 20.88 15.01 8.01
C ALA A 139 20.79 15.68 9.38
N LYS A 140 21.75 15.42 10.27
CA LYS A 140 21.87 16.00 11.62
C LYS A 140 20.51 16.17 12.36
N ASN A 141 19.86 17.31 12.18
CA ASN A 141 18.59 17.68 12.83
C ASN A 141 17.39 17.64 11.89
N PHE A 142 17.58 17.17 10.66
CA PHE A 142 16.55 17.19 9.61
C PHE A 142 16.31 15.79 9.07
N VAL A 143 15.03 15.44 8.89
CA VAL A 143 14.61 14.22 8.18
C VAL A 143 13.60 14.62 7.14
N LEU A 144 13.77 14.12 5.95
CA LEU A 144 12.81 14.27 4.84
C LEU A 144 12.35 12.88 4.40
N TYR A 145 11.05 12.74 4.29
CA TYR A 145 10.39 11.57 3.70
C TYR A 145 9.68 11.99 2.42
N TYR A 146 9.71 11.13 1.45
CA TYR A 146 8.93 11.23 0.23
C TYR A 146 8.41 9.86 -0.17
N ASP A 147 7.09 9.71 -0.23
CA ASP A 147 6.44 8.51 -0.72
C ASP A 147 5.61 8.84 -1.96
N PHE A 148 5.80 8.01 -2.97
CA PHE A 148 4.98 7.95 -4.16
C PHE A 148 4.23 6.63 -4.19
N GLN A 149 2.93 6.69 -4.45
CA GLN A 149 2.07 5.52 -4.55
C GLN A 149 1.24 5.61 -5.83
N TYR A 150 1.08 4.45 -6.45
CA TYR A 150 0.33 4.30 -7.69
C TYR A 150 -0.50 3.03 -7.60
N SER A 151 -1.78 3.11 -7.98
CA SER A 151 -2.58 1.92 -8.20
C SER A 151 -3.39 2.00 -9.48
N ASP A 152 -3.41 0.89 -10.21
CA ASP A 152 -4.25 0.65 -11.37
C ASP A 152 -5.21 -0.48 -11.03
N GLU A 153 -6.47 -0.15 -10.86
CA GLU A 153 -7.48 -1.05 -10.34
C GLU A 153 -8.50 -1.37 -11.43
N GLY A 154 -8.43 -2.59 -11.95
CA GLY A 154 -9.43 -3.09 -12.89
C GLY A 154 -10.84 -3.07 -12.33
N LEU A 155 -10.99 -3.15 -10.99
CA LEU A 155 -12.20 -2.86 -10.24
C LEU A 155 -11.79 -2.02 -9.02
N ASP A 156 -12.47 -0.91 -8.78
CA ASP A 156 -12.17 0.05 -7.71
C ASP A 156 -12.28 -0.58 -6.32
N ARG A 157 -11.17 -1.12 -5.85
CA ARG A 157 -11.08 -1.82 -4.56
C ARG A 157 -11.21 -0.87 -3.38
N LYS A 158 -10.78 0.36 -3.53
CA LYS A 158 -10.89 1.39 -2.48
C LYS A 158 -12.30 1.96 -2.37
N GLY A 159 -13.05 1.94 -3.46
CA GLY A 159 -14.41 2.46 -3.49
C GLY A 159 -14.51 3.98 -3.55
N ILE A 160 -13.39 4.71 -3.65
CA ILE A 160 -13.40 6.19 -3.66
C ILE A 160 -13.99 6.71 -4.97
N VAL A 161 -13.49 6.24 -6.11
CA VAL A 161 -14.05 6.60 -7.43
C VAL A 161 -15.50 6.17 -7.50
N SER A 162 -15.82 4.95 -7.07
CA SER A 162 -17.19 4.44 -7.03
C SER A 162 -18.14 5.31 -6.21
N SER A 163 -17.67 5.80 -5.06
CA SER A 163 -18.49 6.67 -4.19
C SER A 163 -18.78 8.02 -4.84
N ILE A 164 -17.82 8.60 -5.57
CA ILE A 164 -17.97 9.88 -6.28
C ILE A 164 -18.99 9.76 -7.41
N ILE A 165 -18.94 8.66 -8.16
CA ILE A 165 -19.80 8.47 -9.34
C ILE A 165 -21.11 7.75 -9.03
N SER A 166 -21.39 7.40 -7.78
CA SER A 166 -22.53 6.54 -7.36
C SER A 166 -23.90 7.04 -7.80
N SER A 167 -24.07 8.35 -7.99
CA SER A 167 -25.31 8.93 -8.52
C SER A 167 -25.54 8.67 -10.01
N GLN A 168 -24.49 8.36 -10.77
CA GLN A 168 -24.52 8.15 -12.21
C GLN A 168 -24.29 6.67 -12.56
N TYR A 169 -23.54 5.95 -11.71
CA TYR A 169 -23.18 4.56 -11.91
C TYR A 169 -23.31 3.77 -10.60
N PRO A 170 -24.28 2.83 -10.49
CA PRO A 170 -24.62 2.18 -9.23
C PRO A 170 -23.68 1.02 -8.85
N TYR A 171 -22.66 0.74 -9.65
CA TYR A 171 -21.71 -0.35 -9.43
C TYR A 171 -20.33 0.17 -9.07
N ALA A 172 -19.45 -0.72 -8.60
CA ALA A 172 -18.04 -0.42 -8.44
C ALA A 172 -17.41 -0.02 -9.79
N ALA A 173 -16.67 1.08 -9.79
CA ALA A 173 -16.04 1.59 -11.00
C ALA A 173 -15.00 0.58 -11.51
N GLN A 174 -14.96 0.40 -12.83
CA GLN A 174 -13.92 -0.36 -13.48
C GLN A 174 -12.80 0.60 -13.93
N ASN A 175 -11.57 0.09 -13.97
CA ASN A 175 -10.39 0.84 -14.42
C ASN A 175 -10.16 2.16 -13.65
N ALA A 176 -10.25 2.12 -12.33
CA ALA A 176 -9.89 3.23 -11.46
C ALA A 176 -8.36 3.37 -11.37
N LEU A 177 -7.89 4.61 -11.38
CA LEU A 177 -6.47 4.96 -11.26
C LEU A 177 -6.28 5.91 -10.09
N TYR A 178 -5.26 5.64 -9.27
CA TYR A 178 -4.87 6.47 -8.13
C TYR A 178 -3.39 6.81 -8.23
N VAL A 179 -3.05 8.06 -8.05
CA VAL A 179 -1.67 8.55 -8.01
C VAL A 179 -1.52 9.46 -6.81
N GLU A 180 -0.65 9.10 -5.89
CA GLU A 180 -0.52 9.79 -4.63
C GLU A 180 0.93 10.13 -4.32
N ASN A 181 1.13 11.30 -3.72
CA ASN A 181 2.41 11.78 -3.24
C ASN A 181 2.25 12.25 -1.80
N TRP A 182 3.16 11.82 -0.95
CA TRP A 182 3.23 12.23 0.43
C TRP A 182 4.65 12.69 0.76
N VAL A 183 4.76 13.87 1.33
CA VAL A 183 6.04 14.47 1.74
C VAL A 183 5.94 14.86 3.20
N ARG A 184 6.91 14.44 4.00
CA ARG A 184 7.03 14.88 5.38
C ARG A 184 8.44 15.38 5.66
N ALA A 185 8.53 16.58 6.20
CA ALA A 185 9.77 17.17 6.70
C ALA A 185 9.72 17.29 8.21
N GLU A 186 10.80 16.89 8.89
CA GLU A 186 10.96 17.00 10.32
C GLU A 186 12.22 17.77 10.63
N TYR A 187 12.16 18.74 11.55
CA TYR A 187 13.30 19.51 11.99
C TYR A 187 13.35 19.62 13.51
N LEU A 188 14.39 19.06 14.11
CA LEU A 188 14.63 19.13 15.54
C LEU A 188 15.23 20.50 15.89
N VAL A 189 14.37 21.41 16.35
CA VAL A 189 14.76 22.79 16.73
C VAL A 189 15.53 22.81 18.06
N ALA A 190 15.12 21.98 19.02
CA ALA A 190 15.73 21.85 20.35
C ALA A 190 15.51 20.41 20.86
N PRO A 191 16.23 19.95 21.90
CA PRO A 191 16.22 18.56 22.37
C PRO A 191 14.84 17.96 22.71
N LYS A 192 13.76 18.67 22.64
CA LYS A 192 12.39 18.19 22.91
C LYS A 192 11.35 18.85 22.00
N ILE A 193 11.80 19.60 20.99
CA ILE A 193 10.93 20.35 20.10
C ILE A 193 11.25 19.96 18.67
N ASN A 194 10.30 19.23 18.05
CA ASN A 194 10.36 18.84 16.63
C ASN A 194 9.26 19.58 15.87
N LEU A 195 9.63 20.23 14.79
CA LEU A 195 8.71 20.82 13.83
C LEU A 195 8.41 19.81 12.73
N LEU A 196 7.14 19.62 12.41
CA LEU A 196 6.65 18.69 11.41
C LEU A 196 5.88 19.47 10.34
N LEU A 197 6.16 19.16 9.10
CA LEU A 197 5.37 19.60 7.95
C LEU A 197 5.04 18.37 7.11
N THR A 198 3.76 18.13 6.86
CA THR A 198 3.29 17.08 5.96
C THR A 198 2.45 17.69 4.85
N VAL A 199 2.74 17.28 3.62
CA VAL A 199 1.97 17.66 2.43
C VAL A 199 1.61 16.38 1.69
N MET A 200 0.35 16.26 1.31
CA MET A 200 -0.17 15.14 0.54
C MET A 200 -0.91 15.67 -0.69
N ASN A 201 -0.77 14.94 -1.79
CA ASN A 201 -1.54 15.15 -3.00
C ASN A 201 -2.05 13.79 -3.50
N SER A 202 -3.36 13.66 -3.62
CA SER A 202 -4.05 12.48 -4.16
C SER A 202 -4.80 12.85 -5.42
N ASN A 203 -4.57 12.08 -6.49
CA ASN A 203 -5.30 12.20 -7.74
C ASN A 203 -6.01 10.89 -8.03
N HIS A 204 -7.31 10.98 -8.26
CA HIS A 204 -8.15 9.84 -8.57
C HIS A 204 -8.77 10.04 -9.94
N SER A 205 -8.80 9.01 -10.77
CA SER A 205 -9.44 9.07 -12.09
C SER A 205 -10.15 7.78 -12.44
N TRP A 206 -11.24 7.93 -13.16
CA TRP A 206 -11.99 6.83 -13.75
C TRP A 206 -11.71 6.79 -15.24
N LYS A 207 -10.91 5.81 -15.69
CA LYS A 207 -10.48 5.70 -17.11
C LYS A 207 -11.64 5.42 -18.06
N ASP A 208 -12.67 4.73 -17.60
CA ASP A 208 -13.86 4.40 -18.38
C ASP A 208 -15.00 5.42 -18.22
N ASN A 209 -14.68 6.63 -17.73
CA ASN A 209 -15.67 7.68 -17.59
C ASN A 209 -16.32 7.97 -18.95
N PRO A 210 -17.65 7.81 -19.10
CA PRO A 210 -18.36 8.12 -20.33
C PRO A 210 -18.43 9.62 -20.62
N ASP A 211 -18.22 10.48 -19.61
CA ASP A 211 -18.09 11.92 -19.76
C ASP A 211 -16.61 12.36 -19.60
N PRO A 212 -15.88 12.58 -20.71
CA PRO A 212 -14.47 12.99 -20.64
C PRO A 212 -14.24 14.40 -20.06
N ASN A 213 -15.32 15.16 -19.79
CA ASN A 213 -15.28 16.49 -19.18
C ASN A 213 -15.84 16.51 -17.75
N GLY A 214 -16.22 15.34 -17.20
CA GLY A 214 -16.79 15.17 -15.87
C GLY A 214 -15.79 14.83 -14.79
#